data_550a50d0492c0e3f409ac9e1e61e3300
#
_entry.id   550a50d0492c0e3f409ac9e1e61e3300
#
_cell.length_a   1.000
_cell.length_b   1.000
_cell.length_c   1.000
_cell.angle_alpha   90.00
_cell.angle_beta   90.00
_cell.angle_gamma   90.00
#
_symmetry.space_group_name_H-M   'P 1'
#
loop_
_entity.id
_entity.type
_entity.pdbx_description
1 polymer ?
#
loop_
_entity_poly.entity_id
_entity_poly.type
_entity_poly.pdbx_seq_one_letter_code
_entity_poly.pdbx_strand_id
1 'polypeptide(L)'
;EKGTRLCNVQGCVRTVDIESVGDASHFTFFEMMGNWSLGDYFKKEKTAWSFEFLTEVLGFDKDKLRVTVFEGNDAAPRDRETAELLTALGIAPEHISYLPKEDNWWELEGTVGTPCGPDNEWFYPLGEDYVEIGNDVYMQYKKTENGYLPLENKNVDTGFGFDRMLLFLNGLSDGYKTDLFLPVIEKLESLSGKSYEGGGEEQRAMRIIADHTRTTVMLIGDEQGILPSNTGAGYILRRIMRRAIRYCKSLGISSDAMLAAAEIFIDRVYDEAYPLLVKKRAYILE
;
A
#
# COMPACT_ATOMS: atom_id res chain seq x y z
N GLU A 1 -27.88 -9.44 -0.08
CA GLU A 1 -26.88 -9.53 1.00
C GLU A 1 -25.57 -10.00 0.40
N LYS A 2 -24.44 -9.33 0.75
CA LYS A 2 -23.12 -9.64 0.18
C LYS A 2 -22.37 -10.76 0.94
N GLY A 3 -22.98 -11.36 1.97
CA GLY A 3 -22.36 -12.39 2.82
C GLY A 3 -21.48 -11.80 3.93
N THR A 4 -20.83 -12.71 4.69
CA THR A 4 -19.97 -12.39 5.84
C THR A 4 -18.48 -12.52 5.54
N ARG A 5 -18.14 -13.11 4.39
CA ARG A 5 -16.78 -13.25 3.86
C ARG A 5 -16.64 -12.46 2.58
N LEU A 6 -15.80 -11.47 2.57
CA LEU A 6 -15.60 -10.59 1.43
C LEU A 6 -14.13 -10.57 1.03
N CYS A 7 -13.86 -10.39 -0.26
CA CYS A 7 -12.53 -10.07 -0.77
C CYS A 7 -12.65 -9.07 -1.92
N ASN A 8 -11.65 -8.23 -2.07
CA ASN A 8 -11.58 -7.23 -3.12
C ASN A 8 -10.14 -6.80 -3.38
N VAL A 9 -9.91 -6.19 -4.53
CA VAL A 9 -8.73 -5.36 -4.81
C VAL A 9 -9.22 -3.93 -5.01
N GLN A 10 -8.58 -2.97 -4.36
CA GLN A 10 -8.98 -1.57 -4.45
C GLN A 10 -7.77 -0.65 -4.58
N GLY A 11 -7.93 0.41 -5.38
CA GLY A 11 -6.95 1.49 -5.44
C GLY A 11 -7.01 2.33 -4.17
N CYS A 12 -5.85 2.58 -3.59
CA CYS A 12 -5.68 3.35 -2.37
C CYS A 12 -4.74 4.52 -2.60
N VAL A 13 -4.98 5.65 -1.92
CA VAL A 13 -4.08 6.80 -1.92
C VAL A 13 -3.67 7.12 -0.49
N ARG A 14 -2.36 7.08 -0.24
CA ARG A 14 -1.75 7.40 1.05
C ARG A 14 -0.78 8.56 0.89
N THR A 15 -0.99 9.64 1.63
CA THR A 15 -0.24 10.89 1.49
C THR A 15 0.60 11.25 2.71
N VAL A 16 0.47 10.49 3.80
CA VAL A 16 1.26 10.71 5.02
C VAL A 16 2.76 10.52 4.77
N ASP A 17 3.14 9.58 3.90
CA ASP A 17 4.52 9.24 3.57
C ASP A 17 5.00 9.87 2.25
N ILE A 18 4.34 10.92 1.77
CA ILE A 18 4.65 11.53 0.47
C ILE A 18 6.11 12.01 0.33
N GLU A 19 6.75 12.36 1.43
CA GLU A 19 8.15 12.78 1.43
C GLU A 19 9.12 11.59 1.26
N SER A 20 8.71 10.38 1.64
CA SER A 20 9.46 9.14 1.42
C SER A 20 9.39 8.68 -0.03
N VAL A 21 8.36 9.08 -0.79
CA VAL A 21 8.25 8.78 -2.22
C VAL A 21 9.47 9.28 -2.98
N GLY A 22 10.08 8.37 -3.73
CA GLY A 22 11.37 8.55 -4.40
C GLY A 22 12.41 7.53 -3.90
N ASP A 23 12.12 6.78 -2.84
CA ASP A 23 12.82 5.54 -2.50
C ASP A 23 12.33 4.36 -3.37
N ALA A 24 12.68 3.12 -2.99
CA ALA A 24 12.41 1.94 -3.79
C ALA A 24 11.03 1.28 -3.55
N SER A 25 10.28 1.67 -2.49
CA SER A 25 9.13 0.90 -2.02
C SER A 25 7.94 1.72 -1.51
N HIS A 26 8.04 3.06 -1.45
CA HIS A 26 6.92 3.93 -1.09
C HIS A 26 6.21 4.48 -2.32
N PHE A 27 4.88 4.31 -2.33
CA PHE A 27 4.00 4.76 -3.41
C PHE A 27 2.85 5.59 -2.85
N THR A 28 2.47 6.65 -3.56
CA THR A 28 1.32 7.48 -3.20
C THR A 28 -0.01 6.79 -3.53
N PHE A 29 -0.14 6.29 -4.76
CA PHE A 29 -1.20 5.37 -5.16
C PHE A 29 -0.64 3.94 -5.11
N PHE A 30 -1.42 3.00 -4.62
CA PHE A 30 -1.13 1.57 -4.66
C PHE A 30 -2.42 0.76 -4.68
N GLU A 31 -2.33 -0.48 -5.11
CA GLU A 31 -3.44 -1.42 -5.05
C GLU A 31 -3.34 -2.26 -3.78
N MET A 32 -4.46 -2.40 -3.09
CA MET A 32 -4.57 -3.20 -1.87
C MET A 32 -5.46 -4.40 -2.12
N MET A 33 -4.92 -5.58 -1.91
CA MET A 33 -5.69 -6.82 -1.85
C MET A 33 -6.24 -7.00 -0.44
N GLY A 34 -7.56 -6.99 -0.32
CA GLY A 34 -8.23 -7.07 0.97
C GLY A 34 -9.13 -8.28 1.11
N ASN A 35 -9.30 -8.73 2.35
CA ASN A 35 -10.37 -9.66 2.71
C ASN A 35 -10.92 -9.31 4.09
N TRP A 36 -12.22 -9.54 4.25
CA TRP A 36 -12.95 -9.15 5.46
C TRP A 36 -13.79 -10.30 5.97
N SER A 37 -13.78 -10.46 7.30
CA SER A 37 -14.71 -11.29 8.04
C SER A 37 -15.67 -10.40 8.83
N LEU A 38 -16.94 -10.58 8.62
CA LEU A 38 -18.00 -9.88 9.36
C LEU A 38 -18.68 -10.87 10.31
N GLY A 39 -18.02 -11.16 11.43
CA GLY A 39 -18.49 -12.11 12.44
C GLY A 39 -18.41 -13.58 12.02
N ASP A 40 -17.50 -13.95 11.13
CA ASP A 40 -17.33 -15.32 10.62
C ASP A 40 -16.00 -15.90 11.12
N TYR A 41 -14.94 -15.94 10.30
CA TYR A 41 -13.61 -16.39 10.72
C TYR A 41 -12.89 -15.32 11.55
N PHE A 42 -11.90 -15.75 12.34
CA PHE A 42 -11.11 -14.85 13.17
C PHE A 42 -9.63 -15.26 13.18
N LYS A 43 -8.89 -14.96 14.24
CA LYS A 43 -7.42 -15.09 14.31
C LYS A 43 -6.89 -16.44 13.83
N LYS A 44 -7.44 -17.55 14.30
CA LYS A 44 -6.94 -18.89 13.98
C LYS A 44 -6.97 -19.19 12.50
N GLU A 45 -8.10 -19.00 11.86
CA GLU A 45 -8.28 -19.24 10.44
C GLU A 45 -7.50 -18.20 9.64
N LYS A 46 -7.61 -16.93 10.04
CA LYS A 46 -7.00 -15.83 9.29
C LYS A 46 -5.47 -15.92 9.28
N THR A 47 -4.83 -16.12 10.44
CA THR A 47 -3.37 -16.26 10.53
C THR A 47 -2.88 -17.44 9.67
N ALA A 48 -3.59 -18.56 9.70
CA ALA A 48 -3.26 -19.72 8.88
C ALA A 48 -3.38 -19.42 7.38
N TRP A 49 -4.45 -18.76 6.95
CA TRP A 49 -4.66 -18.42 5.53
C TRP A 49 -3.69 -17.34 5.03
N SER A 50 -3.33 -16.36 5.83
CA SER A 50 -2.30 -15.38 5.47
C SER A 50 -0.95 -16.06 5.31
N PHE A 51 -0.58 -16.95 6.22
CA PHE A 51 0.65 -17.74 6.13
C PHE A 51 0.66 -18.64 4.88
N GLU A 52 -0.41 -19.41 4.65
CA GLU A 52 -0.57 -20.26 3.47
C GLU A 52 -0.47 -19.45 2.17
N PHE A 53 -1.19 -18.31 2.11
CA PHE A 53 -1.17 -17.44 0.94
C PHE A 53 0.24 -16.91 0.65
N LEU A 54 0.95 -16.44 1.65
CA LEU A 54 2.31 -15.93 1.48
C LEU A 54 3.30 -17.04 1.09
N THR A 55 3.28 -18.19 1.78
CA THR A 55 4.32 -19.21 1.64
C THR A 55 4.03 -20.24 0.58
N GLU A 56 2.80 -20.73 0.47
CA GLU A 56 2.44 -21.82 -0.45
C GLU A 56 1.88 -21.30 -1.79
N VAL A 57 1.10 -20.22 -1.78
CA VAL A 57 0.52 -19.66 -3.00
C VAL A 57 1.50 -18.71 -3.68
N LEU A 58 2.08 -17.77 -2.95
CA LEU A 58 3.00 -16.78 -3.51
C LEU A 58 4.47 -17.21 -3.46
N GLY A 59 4.81 -18.23 -2.67
CA GLY A 59 6.17 -18.78 -2.61
C GLY A 59 7.18 -17.92 -1.84
N PHE A 60 6.73 -17.06 -0.94
CA PHE A 60 7.64 -16.35 -0.04
C PHE A 60 8.36 -17.33 0.88
N ASP A 61 9.64 -17.11 1.09
CA ASP A 61 10.47 -17.91 1.99
C ASP A 61 10.06 -17.60 3.46
N LYS A 62 9.43 -18.59 4.11
CA LYS A 62 8.95 -18.44 5.50
C LYS A 62 10.06 -18.07 6.49
N ASP A 63 11.29 -18.51 6.23
CA ASP A 63 12.42 -18.23 7.13
C ASP A 63 12.93 -16.78 7.01
N LYS A 64 12.47 -16.06 5.99
CA LYS A 64 12.72 -14.63 5.80
C LYS A 64 11.58 -13.74 6.29
N LEU A 65 10.39 -14.30 6.51
CA LEU A 65 9.27 -13.52 7.04
C LEU A 65 9.58 -13.01 8.44
N ARG A 66 9.18 -11.78 8.71
CA ARG A 66 9.09 -11.18 10.05
C ARG A 66 7.66 -10.74 10.28
N VAL A 67 7.21 -10.87 11.52
CA VAL A 67 5.85 -10.50 11.89
C VAL A 67 5.90 -9.66 13.16
N THR A 68 5.14 -8.58 13.16
CA THR A 68 4.92 -7.81 14.38
C THR A 68 3.52 -8.09 14.92
N VAL A 69 3.37 -8.00 16.23
CA VAL A 69 2.11 -8.20 16.96
C VAL A 69 2.01 -7.22 18.12
N PHE A 70 0.80 -6.90 18.53
CA PHE A 70 0.55 -5.93 19.59
C PHE A 70 1.13 -6.37 20.95
N GLU A 71 1.94 -5.50 21.56
CA GLU A 71 2.58 -5.78 22.86
C GLU A 71 1.65 -5.65 24.07
N GLY A 72 0.48 -5.05 23.90
CA GLY A 72 -0.46 -4.76 24.98
C GLY A 72 -0.21 -3.39 25.63
N ASN A 73 -1.23 -2.89 26.30
CA ASN A 73 -1.18 -1.70 27.13
C ASN A 73 -2.23 -1.80 28.27
N ASP A 74 -2.44 -0.71 29.02
CA ASP A 74 -3.42 -0.68 30.12
C ASP A 74 -4.87 -0.93 29.67
N ALA A 75 -5.19 -0.68 28.41
CA ALA A 75 -6.55 -0.77 27.86
C ALA A 75 -6.84 -2.09 27.13
N ALA A 76 -5.81 -2.78 26.64
CA ALA A 76 -5.95 -4.04 25.92
C ALA A 76 -4.72 -4.95 26.13
N PRO A 77 -4.92 -6.27 26.31
CA PRO A 77 -3.83 -7.19 26.60
C PRO A 77 -2.94 -7.42 25.38
N ARG A 78 -1.69 -7.86 25.65
CA ARG A 78 -0.75 -8.34 24.66
C ARG A 78 -1.36 -9.46 23.82
N ASP A 79 -1.16 -9.40 22.50
CA ASP A 79 -1.66 -10.42 21.56
C ASP A 79 -0.76 -11.65 21.50
N ARG A 80 -0.84 -12.46 22.56
CA ARG A 80 -0.14 -13.74 22.65
C ARG A 80 -0.74 -14.79 21.72
N GLU A 81 -2.05 -14.74 21.52
CA GLU A 81 -2.76 -15.71 20.68
C GLU A 81 -2.23 -15.71 19.26
N THR A 82 -2.09 -14.54 18.62
CA THR A 82 -1.54 -14.44 17.27
C THR A 82 -0.08 -14.91 17.23
N ALA A 83 0.76 -14.55 18.20
CA ALA A 83 2.15 -15.00 18.25
C ALA A 83 2.28 -16.52 18.40
N GLU A 84 1.44 -17.15 19.22
CA GLU A 84 1.39 -18.61 19.39
C GLU A 84 0.93 -19.32 18.12
N LEU A 85 -0.07 -18.77 17.42
CA LEU A 85 -0.52 -19.27 16.11
C LEU A 85 0.58 -19.20 15.06
N LEU A 86 1.27 -18.07 14.95
CA LEU A 86 2.40 -17.88 14.03
C LEU A 86 3.54 -18.87 14.31
N THR A 87 3.87 -19.07 15.59
CA THR A 87 4.90 -20.04 15.99
C THR A 87 4.49 -21.47 15.64
N ALA A 88 3.23 -21.83 15.86
CA ALA A 88 2.70 -23.15 15.49
C ALA A 88 2.71 -23.41 13.97
N LEU A 89 2.62 -22.35 13.13
CA LEU A 89 2.75 -22.41 11.68
C LEU A 89 4.20 -22.48 11.20
N GLY A 90 5.17 -22.27 12.09
CA GLY A 90 6.60 -22.40 11.80
C GLY A 90 7.35 -21.09 11.60
N ILE A 91 6.77 -19.95 11.97
CA ILE A 91 7.53 -18.70 12.13
C ILE A 91 8.38 -18.83 13.39
N ALA A 92 9.69 -18.62 13.25
CA ALA A 92 10.61 -18.68 14.38
C ALA A 92 10.27 -17.59 15.42
N PRO A 93 10.29 -17.89 16.73
CA PRO A 93 9.95 -16.90 17.76
C PRO A 93 10.75 -15.61 17.70
N GLU A 94 12.01 -15.67 17.30
CA GLU A 94 12.89 -14.53 17.08
C GLU A 94 12.51 -13.66 15.85
N HIS A 95 11.59 -14.15 15.02
CA HIS A 95 11.02 -13.42 13.89
C HIS A 95 9.69 -12.74 14.23
N ILE A 96 9.23 -12.88 15.46
CA ILE A 96 7.99 -12.26 15.96
C ILE A 96 8.38 -11.17 16.94
N SER A 97 8.02 -9.94 16.63
CA SER A 97 8.27 -8.77 17.49
C SER A 97 6.97 -8.25 18.09
N TYR A 98 7.00 -7.88 19.36
CA TYR A 98 5.89 -7.20 20.00
C TYR A 98 6.12 -5.70 19.96
N LEU A 99 5.19 -4.96 19.35
CA LEU A 99 5.29 -3.53 19.20
C LEU A 99 4.10 -2.79 19.86
N PRO A 100 4.28 -1.50 20.17
CA PRO A 100 3.27 -0.71 20.85
C PRO A 100 2.05 -0.41 19.97
N LYS A 101 1.10 0.33 20.55
CA LYS A 101 -0.15 0.69 19.89
C LYS A 101 0.03 1.49 18.59
N GLU A 102 1.06 2.27 18.53
CA GLU A 102 1.38 3.12 17.38
C GLU A 102 1.69 2.29 16.12
N ASP A 103 2.17 1.05 16.31
CA ASP A 103 2.56 0.16 15.22
C ASP A 103 1.55 -0.98 15.00
N ASN A 104 1.05 -1.60 16.09
CA ASN A 104 0.21 -2.82 15.97
C ASN A 104 -1.20 -2.68 16.56
N TRP A 105 -1.84 -1.55 16.29
CA TRP A 105 -3.24 -1.34 16.64
C TRP A 105 -3.94 -0.47 15.61
N TRP A 106 -5.00 -0.98 15.04
CA TRP A 106 -5.82 -0.21 14.10
C TRP A 106 -7.05 0.38 14.79
N GLU A 107 -7.25 1.68 14.61
CA GLU A 107 -8.46 2.40 14.99
C GLU A 107 -8.66 3.64 14.12
N LEU A 108 -9.90 4.01 13.86
CA LEU A 108 -10.19 5.26 13.16
C LEU A 108 -10.03 6.43 14.13
N GLU A 109 -9.05 7.30 13.85
CA GLU A 109 -8.78 8.47 14.68
C GLU A 109 -9.98 9.38 14.81
N GLY A 110 -10.14 10.01 15.99
CA GLY A 110 -11.18 10.99 16.27
C GLY A 110 -12.61 10.47 16.29
N THR A 111 -12.83 9.15 16.11
CA THR A 111 -14.17 8.56 16.07
C THR A 111 -14.42 7.63 17.26
N VAL A 112 -15.60 7.79 17.89
CA VAL A 112 -16.11 6.93 18.93
C VAL A 112 -17.20 6.03 18.35
N GLY A 113 -17.29 4.79 18.82
CA GLY A 113 -18.30 3.83 18.36
C GLY A 113 -17.86 2.94 17.20
N THR A 114 -16.64 3.11 16.68
CA THR A 114 -16.09 2.32 15.58
C THR A 114 -15.41 1.05 16.08
N PRO A 115 -15.40 -0.03 15.27
CA PRO A 115 -14.57 -1.20 15.52
C PRO A 115 -13.09 -0.85 15.50
N CYS A 116 -12.32 -1.54 16.34
CA CYS A 116 -10.86 -1.39 16.41
C CYS A 116 -10.24 -2.65 17.03
N GLY A 117 -8.94 -2.76 16.98
CA GLY A 117 -8.25 -3.88 17.63
C GLY A 117 -6.79 -4.00 17.24
N PRO A 118 -6.11 -5.01 17.86
CA PRO A 118 -4.74 -5.31 17.51
C PRO A 118 -4.63 -5.82 16.08
N ASP A 119 -3.48 -5.60 15.49
CA ASP A 119 -3.11 -6.20 14.22
C ASP A 119 -1.78 -6.93 14.32
N ASN A 120 -1.49 -7.72 13.30
CA ASN A 120 -0.15 -8.18 12.99
C ASN A 120 0.23 -7.67 11.61
N GLU A 121 1.48 -7.29 11.45
CA GLU A 121 2.04 -6.87 10.18
C GLU A 121 3.07 -7.90 9.69
N TRP A 122 3.05 -8.18 8.39
CA TRP A 122 3.96 -9.08 7.69
C TRP A 122 5.03 -8.27 6.97
N PHE A 123 6.29 -8.64 7.18
CA PHE A 123 7.45 -8.00 6.58
C PHE A 123 8.29 -8.98 5.78
N TYR A 124 8.90 -8.48 4.71
CA TYR A 124 9.85 -9.23 3.91
C TYR A 124 11.13 -8.42 3.64
N PRO A 125 12.32 -9.05 3.56
CA PRO A 125 13.58 -8.31 3.45
C PRO A 125 13.74 -7.63 2.10
N LEU A 126 14.20 -6.38 2.13
CA LEU A 126 14.61 -5.58 0.98
C LEU A 126 15.99 -4.99 1.26
N GLY A 127 17.04 -5.63 0.76
CA GLY A 127 18.42 -5.30 1.11
C GLY A 127 18.71 -5.63 2.57
N GLU A 128 19.12 -4.64 3.35
CA GLU A 128 19.40 -4.77 4.80
C GLU A 128 18.14 -4.48 5.65
N ASP A 129 17.12 -3.89 5.06
CA ASP A 129 15.88 -3.50 5.72
C ASP A 129 14.76 -4.53 5.53
N TYR A 130 13.67 -4.35 6.27
CA TYR A 130 12.42 -5.09 6.12
C TYR A 130 11.31 -4.14 5.70
N VAL A 131 10.53 -4.54 4.72
CA VAL A 131 9.39 -3.77 4.20
C VAL A 131 8.10 -4.51 4.53
N GLU A 132 7.14 -3.80 5.11
CA GLU A 132 5.80 -4.31 5.32
C GLU A 132 5.14 -4.65 3.98
N ILE A 133 4.60 -5.87 3.88
CA ILE A 133 3.87 -6.36 2.69
C ILE A 133 2.37 -6.43 2.92
N GLY A 134 1.92 -6.35 4.16
CA GLY A 134 0.51 -6.31 4.52
C GLY A 134 0.26 -6.58 5.99
N ASN A 135 -0.98 -6.40 6.40
CA ASN A 135 -1.42 -6.60 7.77
C ASN A 135 -2.75 -7.35 7.87
N ASP A 136 -2.98 -7.96 9.03
CA ASP A 136 -4.25 -8.58 9.43
C ASP A 136 -4.74 -7.88 10.69
N VAL A 137 -5.83 -7.12 10.58
CA VAL A 137 -6.44 -6.40 11.69
C VAL A 137 -7.55 -7.24 12.33
N TYR A 138 -7.45 -7.42 13.64
CA TYR A 138 -8.42 -8.19 14.45
C TYR A 138 -9.33 -7.25 15.22
N MET A 139 -10.41 -6.81 14.57
CA MET A 139 -11.38 -5.87 15.14
C MET A 139 -12.24 -6.59 16.20
N GLN A 140 -11.75 -6.63 17.42
CA GLN A 140 -12.42 -7.30 18.55
C GLN A 140 -12.91 -6.34 19.63
N TYR A 141 -12.71 -5.04 19.43
CA TYR A 141 -13.14 -3.99 20.35
C TYR A 141 -13.94 -2.91 19.63
N LYS A 142 -14.72 -2.19 20.42
CA LYS A 142 -15.39 -0.96 20.05
C LYS A 142 -14.76 0.20 20.82
N LYS A 143 -14.32 1.22 20.11
CA LYS A 143 -13.77 2.44 20.72
C LYS A 143 -14.84 3.20 21.48
N THR A 144 -14.53 3.65 22.69
CA THR A 144 -15.37 4.50 23.52
C THR A 144 -14.61 5.75 23.97
N GLU A 145 -15.28 6.69 24.60
CA GLU A 145 -14.63 7.89 25.16
C GLU A 145 -13.59 7.55 26.24
N ASN A 146 -13.77 6.43 26.96
CA ASN A 146 -12.96 6.05 28.10
C ASN A 146 -12.17 4.74 27.90
N GLY A 147 -11.91 4.33 26.66
CA GLY A 147 -11.17 3.12 26.32
C GLY A 147 -11.90 2.21 25.34
N TYR A 148 -11.80 0.90 25.54
CA TYR A 148 -12.30 -0.10 24.61
C TYR A 148 -13.27 -1.07 25.29
N LEU A 149 -14.35 -1.43 24.60
CA LEU A 149 -15.28 -2.48 25.00
C LEU A 149 -15.19 -3.64 24.01
N PRO A 150 -15.18 -4.90 24.47
CA PRO A 150 -15.23 -6.05 23.57
C PRO A 150 -16.45 -6.00 22.65
N LEU A 151 -16.25 -6.34 21.36
CA LEU A 151 -17.33 -6.56 20.40
C LEU A 151 -17.95 -7.95 20.63
N GLU A 152 -19.26 -8.04 20.46
CA GLU A 152 -19.98 -9.31 20.45
C GLU A 152 -19.56 -10.15 19.23
N ASN A 153 -19.56 -9.51 18.05
CA ASN A 153 -19.10 -10.12 16.80
C ASN A 153 -17.71 -9.57 16.47
N LYS A 154 -16.73 -10.45 16.44
CA LYS A 154 -15.35 -10.13 16.04
C LYS A 154 -15.24 -10.12 14.54
N ASN A 155 -14.49 -9.16 14.00
CA ASN A 155 -14.32 -8.98 12.57
C ASN A 155 -12.82 -9.03 12.22
N VAL A 156 -12.53 -9.29 10.95
CA VAL A 156 -11.18 -9.20 10.39
C VAL A 156 -11.19 -8.22 9.24
N ASP A 157 -10.16 -7.41 9.17
CA ASP A 157 -9.82 -6.55 8.04
C ASP A 157 -8.37 -6.82 7.63
N THR A 158 -8.15 -7.12 6.36
CA THR A 158 -6.82 -7.45 5.85
C THR A 158 -6.48 -6.56 4.68
N GLY A 159 -5.26 -6.04 4.68
CA GLY A 159 -4.71 -5.30 3.55
C GLY A 159 -3.31 -5.79 3.19
N PHE A 160 -3.16 -6.34 1.97
CA PHE A 160 -1.85 -6.67 1.39
C PHE A 160 -1.54 -5.73 0.23
N GLY A 161 -0.35 -5.11 0.25
CA GLY A 161 0.10 -4.21 -0.80
C GLY A 161 0.51 -4.96 -2.06
N PHE A 162 -0.33 -4.90 -3.11
CA PHE A 162 -0.06 -5.57 -4.39
C PHE A 162 1.26 -5.11 -5.00
N ASP A 163 1.49 -3.80 -5.07
CA ASP A 163 2.72 -3.21 -5.64
C ASP A 163 3.99 -3.72 -4.94
N ARG A 164 3.98 -3.81 -3.60
CA ARG A 164 5.10 -4.34 -2.82
C ARG A 164 5.29 -5.84 -3.01
N MET A 165 4.19 -6.60 -3.07
CA MET A 165 4.28 -8.03 -3.34
C MET A 165 4.84 -8.30 -4.74
N LEU A 166 4.41 -7.53 -5.74
CA LEU A 166 4.89 -7.65 -7.11
C LEU A 166 6.42 -7.43 -7.22
N LEU A 167 6.94 -6.46 -6.47
CA LEU A 167 8.39 -6.23 -6.35
C LEU A 167 9.12 -7.51 -5.90
N PHE A 168 8.68 -8.14 -4.83
CA PHE A 168 9.33 -9.33 -4.28
C PHE A 168 9.14 -10.58 -5.15
N LEU A 169 7.95 -10.79 -5.71
CA LEU A 169 7.65 -11.92 -6.59
C LEU A 169 8.46 -11.90 -7.88
N ASN A 170 8.84 -10.72 -8.36
CA ASN A 170 9.73 -10.56 -9.50
C ASN A 170 11.23 -10.59 -9.11
N GLY A 171 11.56 -10.81 -7.84
CA GLY A 171 12.95 -10.82 -7.36
C GLY A 171 13.66 -9.47 -7.52
N LEU A 172 12.91 -8.38 -7.51
CA LEU A 172 13.43 -7.03 -7.67
C LEU A 172 13.75 -6.40 -6.31
N SER A 173 14.61 -5.40 -6.32
CA SER A 173 14.93 -4.55 -5.17
C SER A 173 14.39 -3.12 -5.29
N ASP A 174 13.63 -2.86 -6.34
CA ASP A 174 13.12 -1.54 -6.70
C ASP A 174 11.75 -1.67 -7.37
N GLY A 175 10.70 -1.16 -6.74
CA GLY A 175 9.32 -1.23 -7.24
C GLY A 175 9.11 -0.50 -8.56
N TYR A 176 9.94 0.49 -8.84
CA TYR A 176 9.89 1.22 -10.12
C TYR A 176 10.47 0.44 -11.30
N LYS A 177 11.05 -0.74 -11.07
CA LYS A 177 11.47 -1.70 -12.10
C LYS A 177 10.41 -2.76 -12.41
N THR A 178 9.29 -2.76 -11.69
CA THR A 178 8.14 -3.60 -12.05
C THR A 178 7.50 -3.12 -13.36
N ASP A 179 6.72 -3.97 -13.98
CA ASP A 179 5.96 -3.65 -15.20
C ASP A 179 4.93 -2.52 -15.00
N LEU A 180 4.57 -2.23 -13.76
CA LEU A 180 3.72 -1.07 -13.42
C LEU A 180 4.39 0.27 -13.71
N PHE A 181 5.72 0.36 -13.60
CA PHE A 181 6.44 1.63 -13.71
C PHE A 181 7.51 1.64 -14.80
N LEU A 182 8.12 0.50 -15.08
CA LEU A 182 9.26 0.41 -16.00
C LEU A 182 9.03 1.12 -17.34
N PRO A 183 7.85 0.99 -18.01
CA PRO A 183 7.61 1.69 -19.26
C PRO A 183 7.65 3.21 -19.14
N VAL A 184 7.26 3.75 -17.97
CA VAL A 184 7.31 5.18 -17.69
C VAL A 184 8.74 5.62 -17.36
N ILE A 185 9.48 4.82 -16.62
CA ILE A 185 10.91 5.09 -16.32
C ILE A 185 11.71 5.16 -17.62
N GLU A 186 11.57 4.18 -18.54
CA GLU A 186 12.21 4.17 -19.87
C GLU A 186 11.87 5.42 -20.69
N LYS A 187 10.62 5.88 -20.61
CA LYS A 187 10.19 7.12 -21.27
C LYS A 187 10.88 8.34 -20.69
N LEU A 188 11.00 8.43 -19.36
CA LEU A 188 11.68 9.54 -18.69
C LEU A 188 13.18 9.56 -18.99
N GLU A 189 13.84 8.39 -19.06
CA GLU A 189 15.23 8.25 -19.51
C GLU A 189 15.39 8.81 -20.93
N SER A 190 14.51 8.38 -21.85
CA SER A 190 14.52 8.84 -23.26
C SER A 190 14.34 10.36 -23.39
N LEU A 191 13.47 10.96 -22.58
CA LEU A 191 13.19 12.40 -22.61
C LEU A 191 14.32 13.23 -21.97
N SER A 192 14.94 12.71 -20.91
CA SER A 192 15.96 13.45 -20.17
C SER A 192 17.39 13.20 -20.67
N GLY A 193 17.62 12.11 -21.40
CA GLY A 193 18.95 11.63 -21.74
C GLY A 193 19.77 11.16 -20.53
N LYS A 194 19.12 10.91 -19.38
CA LYS A 194 19.73 10.46 -18.12
C LYS A 194 19.38 9.01 -17.86
N SER A 195 20.28 8.28 -17.17
CA SER A 195 20.08 6.89 -16.83
C SER A 195 19.48 6.74 -15.44
N TYR A 196 18.43 5.92 -15.36
CA TYR A 196 17.82 5.52 -14.08
C TYR A 196 18.79 4.70 -13.21
N GLU A 197 19.62 3.87 -13.85
CA GLU A 197 20.63 3.06 -13.16
C GLU A 197 21.79 3.88 -12.62
N GLY A 198 21.90 5.14 -13.01
CA GLY A 198 22.90 6.07 -12.46
C GLY A 198 22.71 6.38 -10.97
N GLY A 199 21.52 6.10 -10.45
CA GLY A 199 21.20 6.36 -9.04
C GLY A 199 21.04 7.84 -8.72
N GLY A 200 21.10 8.16 -7.43
CA GLY A 200 21.13 9.54 -6.93
C GLY A 200 19.86 10.34 -7.21
N GLU A 201 20.04 11.65 -7.42
CA GLU A 201 18.91 12.58 -7.58
C GLU A 201 18.14 12.38 -8.87
N GLU A 202 18.77 11.93 -9.95
CA GLU A 202 18.08 11.62 -11.21
C GLU A 202 17.12 10.44 -11.06
N GLN A 203 17.57 9.36 -10.46
CA GLN A 203 16.73 8.19 -10.18
C GLN A 203 15.56 8.57 -9.25
N ARG A 204 15.86 9.29 -8.16
CA ARG A 204 14.84 9.78 -7.25
C ARG A 204 13.81 10.66 -7.95
N ALA A 205 14.24 11.55 -8.84
CA ALA A 205 13.36 12.42 -9.59
C ALA A 205 12.44 11.62 -10.55
N MET A 206 12.98 10.62 -11.25
CA MET A 206 12.17 9.77 -12.14
C MET A 206 11.13 8.99 -11.36
N ARG A 207 11.45 8.44 -10.18
CA ARG A 207 10.51 7.76 -9.29
C ARG A 207 9.37 8.68 -8.88
N ILE A 208 9.67 9.89 -8.43
CA ILE A 208 8.66 10.87 -8.01
C ILE A 208 7.75 11.27 -9.16
N ILE A 209 8.30 11.51 -10.35
CA ILE A 209 7.48 11.84 -11.53
C ILE A 209 6.55 10.68 -11.87
N ALA A 210 7.06 9.47 -11.92
CA ALA A 210 6.29 8.28 -12.26
C ALA A 210 5.16 8.02 -11.24
N ASP A 211 5.48 7.99 -9.94
CA ASP A 211 4.50 7.78 -8.86
C ASP A 211 3.40 8.85 -8.86
N HIS A 212 3.80 10.10 -8.92
CA HIS A 212 2.85 11.22 -8.83
C HIS A 212 1.99 11.36 -10.09
N THR A 213 2.53 10.99 -11.26
CA THR A 213 1.74 10.92 -12.48
C THR A 213 0.73 9.78 -12.43
N ARG A 214 1.14 8.58 -11.98
CA ARG A 214 0.21 7.46 -11.74
C ARG A 214 -0.93 7.87 -10.81
N THR A 215 -0.59 8.45 -9.67
CA THR A 215 -1.58 8.92 -8.69
C THR A 215 -2.53 9.95 -9.29
N THR A 216 -2.01 10.89 -10.11
CA THR A 216 -2.82 11.90 -10.80
C THR A 216 -3.81 11.24 -11.76
N VAL A 217 -3.35 10.30 -12.59
CA VAL A 217 -4.18 9.57 -13.55
C VAL A 217 -5.31 8.82 -12.81
N MET A 218 -4.99 8.12 -11.75
CA MET A 218 -5.97 7.34 -10.98
C MET A 218 -7.01 8.24 -10.30
N LEU A 219 -6.60 9.35 -9.69
CA LEU A 219 -7.51 10.27 -9.00
C LEU A 219 -8.46 11.00 -9.96
N ILE A 220 -7.95 11.48 -11.10
CA ILE A 220 -8.79 12.18 -12.10
C ILE A 220 -9.69 11.17 -12.84
N GLY A 221 -9.14 9.98 -13.12
CA GLY A 221 -9.83 8.94 -13.88
C GLY A 221 -10.87 8.14 -13.11
N ASP A 222 -10.90 8.22 -11.76
CA ASP A 222 -11.88 7.55 -10.91
C ASP A 222 -13.33 7.90 -11.30
N GLU A 223 -14.31 7.05 -10.92
CA GLU A 223 -15.72 7.29 -11.21
C GLU A 223 -16.19 8.65 -10.71
N GLN A 224 -15.80 9.01 -9.49
CA GLN A 224 -16.14 10.31 -8.88
C GLN A 224 -15.26 11.44 -9.42
N GLY A 225 -14.01 11.11 -9.81
CA GLY A 225 -13.03 12.04 -10.36
C GLY A 225 -12.67 13.19 -9.42
N ILE A 226 -11.41 13.28 -9.02
CA ILE A 226 -10.93 14.40 -8.20
C ILE A 226 -10.13 15.33 -9.11
N LEU A 227 -10.53 16.59 -9.17
CA LEU A 227 -9.80 17.63 -9.91
C LEU A 227 -8.94 18.48 -8.97
N PRO A 228 -7.82 19.03 -9.48
CA PRO A 228 -6.98 19.94 -8.71
C PRO A 228 -7.78 21.17 -8.21
N SER A 229 -7.70 21.46 -6.92
CA SER A 229 -8.41 22.58 -6.32
C SER A 229 -7.57 23.25 -5.22
N ASN A 230 -8.15 24.23 -4.52
CA ASN A 230 -7.51 24.93 -3.40
C ASN A 230 -7.82 24.31 -2.04
N THR A 231 -8.72 23.35 -1.96
CA THR A 231 -9.20 22.74 -0.70
C THR A 231 -9.37 21.22 -0.83
N GLY A 232 -9.39 20.52 0.31
CA GLY A 232 -9.70 19.10 0.41
C GLY A 232 -8.78 18.20 -0.41
N ALA A 233 -9.33 17.12 -0.94
CA ALA A 233 -8.59 16.12 -1.74
C ALA A 233 -7.98 16.73 -3.01
N GLY A 234 -8.67 17.68 -3.66
CA GLY A 234 -8.15 18.37 -4.84
C GLY A 234 -6.92 19.24 -4.55
N TYR A 235 -6.78 19.77 -3.33
CA TYR A 235 -5.57 20.45 -2.92
C TYR A 235 -4.38 19.50 -2.81
N ILE A 236 -4.61 18.30 -2.28
CA ILE A 236 -3.57 17.26 -2.20
C ILE A 236 -3.14 16.86 -3.62
N LEU A 237 -4.08 16.58 -4.51
CA LEU A 237 -3.79 16.29 -5.90
C LEU A 237 -2.95 17.39 -6.56
N ARG A 238 -3.34 18.65 -6.38
CA ARG A 238 -2.58 19.80 -6.87
C ARG A 238 -1.14 19.84 -6.33
N ARG A 239 -0.93 19.51 -5.05
CA ARG A 239 0.43 19.41 -4.47
C ARG A 239 1.25 18.32 -5.12
N ILE A 240 0.67 17.14 -5.35
CA ILE A 240 1.30 16.00 -6.00
C ILE A 240 1.74 16.40 -7.42
N MET A 241 0.84 16.94 -8.23
CA MET A 241 1.14 17.42 -9.58
C MET A 241 2.27 18.47 -9.61
N ARG A 242 2.20 19.45 -8.74
CA ARG A 242 3.26 20.48 -8.64
C ARG A 242 4.60 19.90 -8.22
N ARG A 243 4.61 18.86 -7.38
CA ARG A 243 5.84 18.15 -6.99
C ARG A 243 6.44 17.44 -8.20
N ALA A 244 5.65 16.71 -8.97
CA ALA A 244 6.11 16.06 -10.21
C ALA A 244 6.67 17.08 -11.22
N ILE A 245 5.96 18.19 -11.48
CA ILE A 245 6.43 19.26 -12.38
C ILE A 245 7.78 19.82 -11.91
N ARG A 246 7.99 20.01 -10.61
CA ARG A 246 9.27 20.48 -10.07
C ARG A 246 10.39 19.50 -10.36
N TYR A 247 10.12 18.18 -10.26
CA TYR A 247 11.12 17.15 -10.56
C TYR A 247 11.36 16.99 -12.06
N CYS A 248 10.37 17.22 -12.94
CA CYS A 248 10.62 17.34 -14.38
C CYS A 248 11.65 18.45 -14.65
N LYS A 249 11.47 19.61 -14.04
CA LYS A 249 12.41 20.72 -14.16
C LYS A 249 13.82 20.38 -13.63
N SER A 250 13.93 19.63 -12.53
CA SER A 250 15.23 19.20 -12.00
C SER A 250 15.95 18.21 -12.90
N LEU A 251 15.20 17.38 -13.66
CA LEU A 251 15.74 16.51 -14.71
C LEU A 251 16.09 17.25 -16.01
N GLY A 252 15.72 18.53 -16.13
CA GLY A 252 15.93 19.33 -17.34
C GLY A 252 14.95 19.04 -18.47
N ILE A 253 13.76 18.50 -18.14
CA ILE A 253 12.70 18.17 -19.10
C ILE A 253 11.45 19.04 -18.90
N SER A 254 10.64 19.16 -19.98
CA SER A 254 9.34 19.84 -19.92
C SER A 254 8.36 19.11 -18.98
N SER A 255 7.41 19.86 -18.41
CA SER A 255 6.25 19.29 -17.71
C SER A 255 5.40 18.37 -18.59
N ASP A 256 5.50 18.46 -19.92
CA ASP A 256 4.83 17.57 -20.86
C ASP A 256 5.26 16.11 -20.71
N ALA A 257 6.39 15.87 -20.05
CA ALA A 257 6.81 14.53 -19.65
C ALA A 257 5.76 13.83 -18.76
N MET A 258 4.98 14.58 -17.94
CA MET A 258 3.87 14.02 -17.19
C MET A 258 2.73 13.55 -18.12
N LEU A 259 2.43 14.29 -19.19
CA LEU A 259 1.43 13.85 -20.17
C LEU A 259 1.87 12.57 -20.87
N ALA A 260 3.14 12.52 -21.30
CA ALA A 260 3.70 11.30 -21.91
C ALA A 260 3.69 10.10 -20.97
N ALA A 261 3.96 10.31 -19.68
CA ALA A 261 3.86 9.28 -18.65
C ALA A 261 2.40 8.86 -18.38
N ALA A 262 1.47 9.83 -18.35
CA ALA A 262 0.04 9.57 -18.16
C ALA A 262 -0.53 8.73 -19.31
N GLU A 263 -0.16 9.01 -20.58
CA GLU A 263 -0.54 8.19 -21.73
C GLU A 263 -0.09 6.74 -21.57
N ILE A 264 1.13 6.49 -21.10
CA ILE A 264 1.64 5.13 -20.87
C ILE A 264 0.82 4.41 -19.78
N PHE A 265 0.51 5.09 -18.67
CA PHE A 265 -0.33 4.49 -17.64
C PHE A 265 -1.73 4.16 -18.15
N ILE A 266 -2.36 5.03 -18.93
CA ILE A 266 -3.72 4.86 -19.45
C ILE A 266 -3.78 3.79 -20.54
N ASP A 267 -2.85 3.85 -21.51
CA ASP A 267 -2.96 3.11 -22.77
C ASP A 267 -2.20 1.77 -22.75
N ARG A 268 -1.35 1.51 -21.75
CA ARG A 268 -0.47 0.34 -21.73
C ARG A 268 -0.42 -0.39 -20.39
N VAL A 269 -0.40 0.35 -19.26
CA VAL A 269 -0.22 -0.29 -17.93
C VAL A 269 -1.55 -0.68 -17.32
N TYR A 270 -2.56 0.17 -17.46
CA TYR A 270 -3.85 0.02 -16.80
C TYR A 270 -5.06 -0.08 -17.74
N ASP A 271 -4.84 -0.23 -19.02
CA ASP A 271 -5.90 -0.29 -20.04
C ASP A 271 -6.89 -1.44 -19.80
N GLU A 272 -6.40 -2.61 -19.40
CA GLU A 272 -7.23 -3.78 -19.10
C GLU A 272 -7.81 -3.74 -17.67
N ALA A 273 -6.97 -3.39 -16.66
CA ALA A 273 -7.38 -3.39 -15.26
C ALA A 273 -8.35 -2.25 -14.91
N TYR A 274 -8.16 -1.08 -15.55
CA TYR A 274 -8.96 0.12 -15.32
C TYR A 274 -9.50 0.70 -16.65
N PRO A 275 -10.42 0.02 -17.33
CA PRO A 275 -10.93 0.45 -18.64
C PRO A 275 -11.62 1.82 -18.62
N LEU A 276 -11.97 2.34 -17.44
CA LEU A 276 -12.52 3.68 -17.26
C LEU A 276 -11.48 4.77 -17.59
N LEU A 277 -10.18 4.51 -17.32
CA LEU A 277 -9.11 5.44 -17.66
C LEU A 277 -9.04 5.69 -19.17
N VAL A 278 -9.14 4.61 -19.94
CA VAL A 278 -9.16 4.70 -21.43
C VAL A 278 -10.38 5.51 -21.91
N LYS A 279 -11.56 5.28 -21.31
CA LYS A 279 -12.78 6.04 -21.65
C LYS A 279 -12.67 7.52 -21.31
N LYS A 280 -11.99 7.86 -20.23
CA LYS A 280 -11.77 9.23 -19.76
C LYS A 280 -10.45 9.84 -20.24
N ARG A 281 -9.71 9.17 -21.15
CA ARG A 281 -8.36 9.56 -21.59
C ARG A 281 -8.23 11.05 -21.92
N ALA A 282 -9.11 11.56 -22.77
CA ALA A 282 -9.07 12.96 -23.19
C ALA A 282 -9.25 13.92 -21.99
N TYR A 283 -10.14 13.59 -21.07
CA TYR A 283 -10.39 14.36 -19.87
C TYR A 283 -9.23 14.33 -18.86
N ILE A 284 -8.53 13.20 -18.74
CA ILE A 284 -7.37 13.06 -17.84
C ILE A 284 -6.17 13.86 -18.37
N LEU A 285 -6.03 13.93 -19.70
CA LEU A 285 -4.89 14.58 -20.36
C LEU A 285 -5.10 16.10 -20.57
N GLU A 286 -6.32 16.63 -20.39
CA GLU A 286 -6.63 18.06 -20.44
C GLU A 286 -6.08 18.82 -19.23
#